data_2e153cb1d06e98ba0264f786255da8ed
#
_entry.id   2e153cb1d06e98ba0264f786255da8ed
#
_cell.length_a   1.000
_cell.length_b   1.000
_cell.length_c   1.000
_cell.angle_alpha   90.00
_cell.angle_beta   90.00
_cell.angle_gamma   90.00
#
_symmetry.space_group_name_H-M   'P 1'
#
loop_
_entity.id
_entity.type
_entity.pdbx_description
1 polymer ?
#
loop_
_entity_poly.entity_id
_entity_poly.type
_entity_poly.pdbx_seq_one_letter_code
_entity_poly.pdbx_strand_id
1 'polypeptide(L)'
;VYEKDGWYYFTASVPAYDSIVLRRAKKLADLPQAEEVVIWKKHESGPMSKHIWAPELHYLEGKWYIYFAGGEEEDIWKIRPYVLECQGQDPLADAWVEKGKMQRADGDEFSFEAFSLDATVFEDAGDYYYVWAEKVGVGKQISNLYIAKMESPCKLATVQVLLTTPDYDWERVGFWVNEGPAVIHHGDKLYLTYSASDTGVAYCVGMLTATSGTD
;
A
#
# COMPACT_ATOMS: atom_id res chain seq x y z
N VAL A 1 5.59 9.32 1.41
CA VAL A 1 6.86 9.85 1.96
C VAL A 1 7.10 9.23 3.33
N TYR A 2 8.30 8.75 3.58
CA TYR A 2 8.72 8.18 4.86
C TYR A 2 9.87 9.00 5.46
N GLU A 3 9.81 9.31 6.76
CA GLU A 3 10.89 10.02 7.47
C GLU A 3 11.65 9.03 8.35
N LYS A 4 12.98 9.03 8.25
CA LYS A 4 13.85 8.24 9.12
C LYS A 4 15.22 8.90 9.27
N ASP A 5 15.67 9.04 10.51
CA ASP A 5 17.00 9.56 10.87
C ASP A 5 17.31 10.94 10.23
N GLY A 6 16.26 11.80 10.13
CA GLY A 6 16.35 13.12 9.55
C GLY A 6 16.52 13.13 8.03
N TRP A 7 16.14 12.06 7.35
CA TRP A 7 15.97 11.98 5.91
C TRP A 7 14.52 11.71 5.55
N TYR A 8 14.06 12.36 4.50
CA TYR A 8 12.79 12.09 3.85
C TYR A 8 13.02 11.22 2.62
N TYR A 9 12.31 10.12 2.54
CA TYR A 9 12.34 9.18 1.42
C TYR A 9 11.02 9.30 0.66
N PHE A 10 11.09 9.26 -0.66
CA PHE A 10 9.93 9.36 -1.53
C PHE A 10 9.91 8.21 -2.52
N THR A 11 8.73 7.62 -2.71
CA THR A 11 8.40 6.73 -3.82
C THR A 11 7.00 7.04 -4.31
N ALA A 12 6.72 6.70 -5.56
CA ALA A 12 5.41 6.82 -6.20
C ALA A 12 5.32 5.92 -7.42
N SER A 13 4.12 5.70 -7.94
CA SER A 13 3.93 5.10 -9.26
C SER A 13 4.58 5.99 -10.32
N VAL A 14 5.43 5.40 -11.15
CA VAL A 14 5.99 6.11 -12.31
C VAL A 14 4.99 6.12 -13.47
N PRO A 15 5.03 7.11 -14.37
CA PRO A 15 4.05 7.19 -15.48
C PRO A 15 3.99 5.97 -16.40
N ALA A 16 5.10 5.24 -16.53
CA ALA A 16 5.16 4.01 -17.35
C ALA A 16 4.62 2.77 -16.62
N TYR A 17 4.41 2.84 -15.31
CA TYR A 17 3.98 1.73 -14.45
C TYR A 17 4.84 0.46 -14.59
N ASP A 18 6.15 0.65 -14.72
CA ASP A 18 7.11 -0.40 -15.06
C ASP A 18 8.29 -0.52 -14.09
N SER A 19 8.37 0.35 -13.11
CA SER A 19 9.48 0.37 -12.15
C SER A 19 9.06 0.98 -10.82
N ILE A 20 9.90 0.75 -9.81
CA ILE A 20 9.83 1.41 -8.51
C ILE A 20 11.09 2.25 -8.34
N VAL A 21 10.87 3.50 -7.96
CA VAL A 21 11.92 4.50 -7.79
C VAL A 21 11.95 5.03 -6.36
N LEU A 22 13.13 5.43 -5.91
CA LEU A 22 13.31 6.13 -4.64
C LEU A 22 14.05 7.44 -4.85
N ARG A 23 13.69 8.43 -4.05
CA ARG A 23 14.44 9.68 -3.85
C ARG A 23 14.66 9.91 -2.37
N ARG A 24 15.72 10.63 -2.01
CA ARG A 24 16.02 10.98 -0.63
C ARG A 24 16.52 12.42 -0.52
N ALA A 25 15.99 13.16 0.47
CA ALA A 25 16.46 14.52 0.76
C ALA A 25 16.40 14.82 2.28
N LYS A 26 17.15 15.82 2.73
CA LYS A 26 17.12 16.30 4.12
C LYS A 26 15.91 17.20 4.41
N LYS A 27 15.24 17.70 3.39
CA LYS A 27 14.02 18.52 3.50
C LYS A 27 12.98 18.04 2.51
N LEU A 28 11.72 18.06 2.88
CA LEU A 28 10.61 17.72 1.98
C LEU A 28 10.61 18.53 0.68
N ALA A 29 10.93 19.82 0.78
CA ALA A 29 10.96 20.72 -0.38
C ALA A 29 12.05 20.38 -1.41
N ASP A 30 13.06 19.62 -1.03
CA ASP A 30 14.18 19.25 -1.91
C ASP A 30 13.92 17.91 -2.65
N LEU A 31 12.91 17.13 -2.23
CA LEU A 31 12.57 15.84 -2.85
C LEU A 31 12.30 15.92 -4.36
N PRO A 32 11.61 16.93 -4.90
CA PRO A 32 11.37 17.04 -6.34
C PRO A 32 12.65 17.15 -7.19
N GLN A 33 13.72 17.70 -6.63
CA GLN A 33 15.02 17.87 -7.30
C GLN A 33 16.06 16.81 -6.89
N ALA A 34 15.72 15.94 -5.92
CA ALA A 34 16.60 14.87 -5.50
C ALA A 34 16.80 13.84 -6.62
N GLU A 35 18.00 13.24 -6.65
CA GLU A 35 18.29 12.15 -7.57
C GLU A 35 17.29 11.01 -7.43
N GLU A 36 16.75 10.57 -8.58
CA GLU A 36 15.87 9.43 -8.66
C GLU A 36 16.66 8.16 -8.95
N VAL A 37 16.52 7.17 -8.09
CA VAL A 37 17.16 5.86 -8.23
C VAL A 37 16.09 4.81 -8.53
N VAL A 38 16.23 4.12 -9.66
CA VAL A 38 15.41 2.95 -9.98
C VAL A 38 15.93 1.76 -9.16
N ILE A 39 15.13 1.28 -8.23
CA ILE A 39 15.52 0.19 -7.32
C ILE A 39 15.01 -1.18 -7.76
N TRP A 40 13.94 -1.20 -8.58
CA TRP A 40 13.36 -2.42 -9.11
C TRP A 40 12.61 -2.15 -10.43
N LYS A 41 12.54 -3.15 -11.31
CA LYS A 41 11.80 -3.10 -12.58
C LYS A 41 10.87 -4.29 -12.71
N LYS A 42 9.73 -4.07 -13.37
CA LYS A 42 8.73 -5.10 -13.65
C LYS A 42 9.32 -6.28 -14.42
N HIS A 43 8.69 -7.43 -14.29
CA HIS A 43 8.98 -8.59 -15.11
C HIS A 43 8.52 -8.40 -16.57
N GLU A 44 9.04 -9.20 -17.46
CA GLU A 44 8.60 -9.23 -18.87
C GLU A 44 7.25 -9.95 -19.02
N SER A 45 6.96 -10.95 -18.17
CA SER A 45 5.73 -11.75 -18.19
C SER A 45 5.41 -12.30 -16.79
N GLY A 46 4.20 -12.84 -16.61
CA GLY A 46 3.73 -13.38 -15.34
C GLY A 46 3.47 -12.33 -14.27
N PRO A 47 3.51 -12.70 -12.98
CA PRO A 47 3.31 -11.79 -11.88
C PRO A 47 4.25 -10.57 -11.92
N MET A 48 3.75 -9.40 -11.52
CA MET A 48 4.51 -8.13 -11.48
C MET A 48 5.01 -7.67 -12.87
N SER A 49 4.34 -8.03 -13.94
CA SER A 49 4.71 -7.62 -15.31
C SER A 49 3.90 -6.44 -15.84
N LYS A 50 2.81 -6.06 -15.17
CA LYS A 50 1.92 -4.94 -15.54
C LYS A 50 1.48 -4.16 -14.31
N HIS A 51 1.13 -2.88 -14.56
CA HIS A 51 0.48 -2.03 -13.55
C HIS A 51 1.21 -2.02 -12.22
N ILE A 52 2.48 -1.62 -12.22
CA ILE A 52 3.24 -1.43 -10.99
C ILE A 52 2.77 -0.13 -10.35
N TRP A 53 1.89 -0.26 -9.34
CA TRP A 53 1.17 0.85 -8.75
C TRP A 53 1.40 0.98 -7.25
N ALA A 54 1.17 2.18 -6.74
CA ALA A 54 1.09 2.54 -5.34
C ALA A 54 2.20 1.96 -4.45
N PRO A 55 3.49 2.10 -4.81
CA PRO A 55 4.57 1.65 -3.93
C PRO A 55 4.59 2.51 -2.66
N GLU A 56 4.69 1.85 -1.52
CA GLU A 56 4.82 2.49 -0.22
C GLU A 56 6.01 1.93 0.55
N LEU A 57 6.89 2.83 1.01
CA LEU A 57 8.13 2.48 1.70
C LEU A 57 7.91 2.47 3.21
N HIS A 58 8.35 1.40 3.88
CA HIS A 58 8.29 1.22 5.32
C HIS A 58 9.61 0.70 5.88
N TYR A 59 9.89 1.02 7.14
CA TYR A 59 11.01 0.46 7.89
C TYR A 59 10.45 -0.34 9.06
N LEU A 60 10.52 -1.67 8.98
CA LEU A 60 9.95 -2.60 9.94
C LEU A 60 11.04 -3.57 10.41
N GLU A 61 11.11 -3.84 11.71
CA GLU A 61 12.03 -4.84 12.28
C GLU A 61 13.50 -4.67 11.85
N GLY A 62 13.93 -3.41 11.69
CA GLY A 62 15.32 -3.11 11.32
C GLY A 62 15.65 -3.20 9.83
N LYS A 63 14.66 -3.38 8.96
CA LYS A 63 14.79 -3.48 7.50
C LYS A 63 13.81 -2.59 6.75
N TRP A 64 14.17 -2.28 5.49
CA TRP A 64 13.30 -1.56 4.58
C TRP A 64 12.45 -2.53 3.75
N TYR A 65 11.18 -2.19 3.61
CA TYR A 65 10.20 -2.91 2.78
C TYR A 65 9.48 -1.94 1.86
N ILE A 66 9.11 -2.41 0.67
CA ILE A 66 8.16 -1.72 -0.21
C ILE A 66 6.99 -2.65 -0.45
N TYR A 67 5.79 -2.15 -0.16
CA TYR A 67 4.53 -2.76 -0.54
C TYR A 67 4.03 -2.07 -1.80
N PHE A 68 3.60 -2.84 -2.81
CA PHE A 68 3.11 -2.30 -4.06
C PHE A 68 2.10 -3.23 -4.71
N ALA A 69 1.31 -2.71 -5.64
CA ALA A 69 0.38 -3.50 -6.43
C ALA A 69 0.99 -3.81 -7.80
N GLY A 70 0.75 -5.02 -8.29
CA GLY A 70 1.19 -5.46 -9.61
C GLY A 70 0.17 -6.38 -10.28
N GLY A 71 0.07 -6.28 -11.60
CA GLY A 71 -0.72 -7.15 -12.48
C GLY A 71 0.14 -8.15 -13.23
N GLU A 72 -0.53 -8.99 -13.99
CA GLU A 72 0.08 -10.00 -14.87
C GLU A 72 -0.17 -9.62 -16.34
N GLU A 73 0.72 -9.99 -17.25
CA GLU A 73 0.52 -9.68 -18.67
C GLU A 73 -0.66 -10.44 -19.27
N GLU A 74 -0.89 -11.66 -18.82
CA GLU A 74 -1.97 -12.54 -19.26
C GLU A 74 -3.36 -12.06 -18.78
N ASP A 75 -3.39 -11.37 -17.62
CA ASP A 75 -4.58 -10.73 -17.06
C ASP A 75 -4.16 -9.44 -16.33
N ILE A 76 -4.15 -8.34 -17.05
CA ILE A 76 -3.65 -7.05 -16.57
C ILE A 76 -4.44 -6.50 -15.37
N TRP A 77 -5.66 -6.98 -15.16
CA TRP A 77 -6.52 -6.57 -14.05
C TRP A 77 -6.46 -7.53 -12.85
N LYS A 78 -5.67 -8.58 -12.93
CA LYS A 78 -5.37 -9.44 -11.78
C LYS A 78 -4.34 -8.76 -10.87
N ILE A 79 -4.74 -7.63 -10.31
CA ILE A 79 -3.90 -6.82 -9.42
C ILE A 79 -3.83 -7.47 -8.04
N ARG A 80 -2.61 -7.63 -7.54
CA ARG A 80 -2.32 -8.23 -6.23
C ARG A 80 -1.23 -7.44 -5.51
N PRO A 81 -1.19 -7.48 -4.16
CA PRO A 81 -0.13 -6.86 -3.38
C PRO A 81 1.14 -7.72 -3.37
N TYR A 82 2.28 -7.06 -3.57
CA TYR A 82 3.61 -7.67 -3.54
C TYR A 82 4.52 -6.93 -2.57
N VAL A 83 5.61 -7.59 -2.17
CA VAL A 83 6.56 -7.09 -1.18
C VAL A 83 7.98 -7.19 -1.73
N LEU A 84 8.75 -6.10 -1.59
CA LEU A 84 10.19 -6.09 -1.75
C LEU A 84 10.84 -5.88 -0.37
N GLU A 85 12.00 -6.51 -0.14
CA GLU A 85 12.85 -6.34 1.04
C GLU A 85 14.23 -5.84 0.62
N CYS A 86 14.70 -4.75 1.22
CA CYS A 86 16.07 -4.29 1.04
C CYS A 86 17.04 -5.16 1.86
N GLN A 87 18.16 -5.56 1.24
CA GLN A 87 19.12 -6.45 1.86
C GLN A 87 20.15 -5.73 2.74
N GLY A 88 20.16 -4.39 2.73
CA GLY A 88 21.04 -3.56 3.54
C GLY A 88 20.32 -2.43 4.26
N GLN A 89 21.08 -1.43 4.68
CA GLN A 89 20.57 -0.29 5.44
C GLN A 89 20.29 0.94 4.59
N ASP A 90 20.91 1.06 3.41
CA ASP A 90 20.64 2.17 2.48
C ASP A 90 19.69 1.73 1.36
N PRO A 91 18.42 2.13 1.40
CA PRO A 91 17.41 1.66 0.44
C PRO A 91 17.64 2.22 -0.99
N LEU A 92 18.54 3.22 -1.17
CA LEU A 92 18.89 3.74 -2.49
C LEU A 92 20.10 3.04 -3.11
N ALA A 93 20.96 2.40 -2.29
CA ALA A 93 22.21 1.80 -2.73
C ALA A 93 22.21 0.28 -2.66
N ASP A 94 21.49 -0.29 -1.70
CA ASP A 94 21.51 -1.72 -1.44
C ASP A 94 20.51 -2.49 -2.33
N ALA A 95 20.78 -3.77 -2.53
CA ALA A 95 19.95 -4.64 -3.36
C ALA A 95 18.57 -4.88 -2.74
N TRP A 96 17.55 -4.92 -3.59
CA TRP A 96 16.19 -5.29 -3.25
C TRP A 96 15.87 -6.71 -3.72
N VAL A 97 15.18 -7.49 -2.88
CA VAL A 97 14.77 -8.86 -3.16
C VAL A 97 13.25 -8.97 -3.10
N GLU A 98 12.68 -9.65 -4.09
CA GLU A 98 11.27 -9.95 -4.13
C GLU A 98 10.90 -10.99 -3.07
N LYS A 99 9.92 -10.67 -2.25
CA LYS A 99 9.33 -11.60 -1.27
C LYS A 99 8.07 -12.29 -1.83
N GLY A 100 7.67 -11.90 -3.04
CA GLY A 100 6.47 -12.40 -3.69
C GLY A 100 5.19 -11.68 -3.24
N LYS A 101 4.06 -12.31 -3.49
CA LYS A 101 2.73 -11.80 -3.09
C LYS A 101 2.62 -11.76 -1.57
N MET A 102 2.02 -10.69 -1.01
CA MET A 102 1.66 -10.63 0.39
C MET A 102 0.85 -11.87 0.78
N GLN A 103 1.24 -12.54 1.85
CA GLN A 103 0.60 -13.76 2.30
C GLN A 103 -0.55 -13.46 3.26
N ARG A 104 -1.66 -14.13 3.07
CA ARG A 104 -2.80 -14.11 3.98
C ARG A 104 -2.53 -14.97 5.22
N ALA A 105 -3.33 -14.80 6.25
CA ALA A 105 -3.27 -15.63 7.46
C ALA A 105 -3.64 -17.09 7.14
N ASP A 106 -3.18 -18.00 7.98
CA ASP A 106 -3.53 -19.41 7.85
C ASP A 106 -5.04 -19.61 8.04
N GLY A 107 -5.67 -20.28 7.08
CA GLY A 107 -7.13 -20.48 7.06
C GLY A 107 -7.95 -19.30 6.55
N ASP A 108 -7.32 -18.20 6.16
CA ASP A 108 -8.00 -17.08 5.50
C ASP A 108 -8.24 -17.42 4.01
N GLU A 109 -9.50 -17.41 3.59
CA GLU A 109 -9.93 -17.70 2.22
C GLU A 109 -10.35 -16.43 1.47
N PHE A 110 -10.23 -15.23 2.09
CA PHE A 110 -10.80 -13.99 1.58
C PHE A 110 -9.75 -12.99 1.10
N SER A 111 -8.71 -12.74 1.90
CA SER A 111 -7.71 -11.70 1.62
C SER A 111 -6.97 -11.98 0.32
N PHE A 112 -6.84 -10.92 -0.51
CA PHE A 112 -6.07 -10.93 -1.76
C PHE A 112 -6.60 -11.88 -2.84
N GLU A 113 -7.87 -12.27 -2.79
CA GLU A 113 -8.49 -13.10 -3.84
C GLU A 113 -9.02 -12.24 -4.99
N ALA A 114 -9.43 -11.01 -4.73
CA ALA A 114 -9.90 -10.06 -5.75
C ALA A 114 -8.81 -9.04 -6.13
N PHE A 115 -9.17 -8.03 -6.89
CA PHE A 115 -8.35 -6.88 -7.23
C PHE A 115 -7.97 -6.13 -5.95
N SER A 116 -6.70 -6.20 -5.54
CA SER A 116 -6.19 -5.69 -4.26
C SER A 116 -5.00 -4.78 -4.48
N LEU A 117 -5.01 -3.58 -3.89
CA LEU A 117 -3.98 -2.55 -4.07
C LEU A 117 -3.90 -1.59 -2.88
N ASP A 118 -3.04 -0.58 -3.01
CA ASP A 118 -2.92 0.58 -2.13
C ASP A 118 -2.76 0.18 -0.67
N ALA A 119 -1.70 -0.53 -0.37
CA ALA A 119 -1.46 -0.99 0.99
C ALA A 119 -0.59 -0.01 1.79
N THR A 120 -0.95 0.19 3.05
CA THR A 120 -0.10 0.84 4.05
C THR A 120 0.12 -0.04 5.27
N VAL A 121 1.18 0.22 6.03
CA VAL A 121 1.50 -0.46 7.29
C VAL A 121 1.67 0.57 8.38
N PHE A 122 1.14 0.28 9.56
CA PHE A 122 1.40 1.07 10.76
C PHE A 122 1.64 0.17 11.97
N GLU A 123 2.29 0.72 12.98
CA GLU A 123 2.49 0.06 14.27
C GLU A 123 1.55 0.67 15.31
N ASP A 124 0.91 -0.18 16.11
CA ASP A 124 0.15 0.23 17.29
C ASP A 124 0.33 -0.80 18.41
N ALA A 125 0.64 -0.31 19.62
CA ALA A 125 0.86 -1.13 20.82
C ALA A 125 1.88 -2.28 20.65
N GLY A 126 2.85 -2.13 19.74
CA GLY A 126 3.89 -3.14 19.45
C GLY A 126 3.49 -4.19 18.41
N ASP A 127 2.32 -4.07 17.81
CA ASP A 127 1.84 -4.90 16.72
C ASP A 127 1.83 -4.11 15.41
N TYR A 128 2.14 -4.78 14.30
CA TYR A 128 1.99 -4.20 12.96
C TYR A 128 0.64 -4.56 12.36
N TYR A 129 0.05 -3.60 11.67
CA TYR A 129 -1.22 -3.73 10.97
C TYR A 129 -1.03 -3.37 9.49
N TYR A 130 -1.65 -4.16 8.62
CA TYR A 130 -1.68 -3.97 7.18
C TYR A 130 -3.07 -3.52 6.79
N VAL A 131 -3.18 -2.39 6.11
CA VAL A 131 -4.44 -1.84 5.58
C VAL A 131 -4.34 -1.79 4.07
N TRP A 132 -5.37 -2.26 3.36
CA TRP A 132 -5.38 -2.28 1.90
C TRP A 132 -6.78 -2.09 1.32
N ALA A 133 -6.83 -1.73 0.04
CA ALA A 133 -8.07 -1.70 -0.73
C ALA A 133 -8.26 -3.02 -1.49
N GLU A 134 -9.47 -3.59 -1.44
CA GLU A 134 -9.81 -4.78 -2.21
C GLU A 134 -11.23 -4.71 -2.75
N LYS A 135 -11.42 -5.09 -4.03
CA LYS A 135 -12.73 -5.14 -4.67
C LYS A 135 -13.52 -6.36 -4.23
N VAL A 136 -14.81 -6.18 -4.05
CA VAL A 136 -15.75 -7.26 -3.84
C VAL A 136 -16.66 -7.42 -5.06
N GLY A 137 -16.85 -8.65 -5.50
CA GLY A 137 -17.55 -8.97 -6.74
C GLY A 137 -19.06 -9.13 -6.56
N VAL A 138 -19.77 -8.14 -6.00
CA VAL A 138 -21.25 -8.21 -5.90
C VAL A 138 -21.88 -7.09 -6.72
N GLY A 139 -22.39 -7.42 -7.90
CA GLY A 139 -23.10 -6.47 -8.76
C GLY A 139 -22.17 -5.42 -9.37
N LYS A 140 -22.23 -4.19 -8.91
CA LYS A 140 -21.19 -3.19 -9.17
C LYS A 140 -19.94 -3.57 -8.38
N GLN A 141 -18.77 -3.45 -9.01
CA GLN A 141 -17.52 -3.66 -8.31
C GLN A 141 -17.34 -2.56 -7.26
N ILE A 142 -17.28 -2.95 -5.99
CA ILE A 142 -17.07 -2.07 -4.85
C ILE A 142 -15.67 -2.35 -4.34
N SER A 143 -14.87 -1.31 -4.10
CA SER A 143 -13.58 -1.40 -3.42
C SER A 143 -13.73 -0.93 -1.98
N ASN A 144 -13.40 -1.81 -1.05
CA ASN A 144 -13.46 -1.59 0.38
C ASN A 144 -12.05 -1.45 0.96
N LEU A 145 -11.93 -0.83 2.14
CA LEU A 145 -10.73 -0.94 2.95
C LEU A 145 -10.85 -2.05 3.97
N TYR A 146 -9.81 -2.83 4.07
CA TYR A 146 -9.65 -3.90 5.05
C TYR A 146 -8.40 -3.69 5.90
N ILE A 147 -8.41 -4.25 7.10
CA ILE A 147 -7.27 -4.29 8.01
C ILE A 147 -7.05 -5.72 8.49
N ALA A 148 -5.79 -6.08 8.70
CA ALA A 148 -5.40 -7.29 9.41
C ALA A 148 -4.11 -7.05 10.20
N LYS A 149 -3.95 -7.76 11.32
CA LYS A 149 -2.67 -7.81 12.05
C LYS A 149 -1.65 -8.61 11.24
N MET A 150 -0.40 -8.20 11.30
CA MET A 150 0.71 -8.88 10.62
C MET A 150 1.41 -9.87 11.55
N GLU A 151 1.75 -11.04 11.01
CA GLU A 151 2.65 -12.02 11.64
C GLU A 151 4.11 -11.70 11.35
N SER A 152 4.35 -11.19 10.15
CA SER A 152 5.66 -10.78 9.66
C SER A 152 5.48 -9.70 8.57
N PRO A 153 6.54 -9.01 8.14
CA PRO A 153 6.43 -8.05 7.04
C PRO A 153 5.86 -8.60 5.72
N CYS A 154 5.76 -9.93 5.58
CA CYS A 154 5.27 -10.58 4.35
C CYS A 154 4.01 -11.43 4.55
N LYS A 155 3.45 -11.50 5.78
CA LYS A 155 2.32 -12.39 6.09
C LYS A 155 1.38 -11.76 7.11
N LEU A 156 0.07 -11.90 6.88
CA LEU A 156 -0.96 -11.55 7.83
C LEU A 156 -1.06 -12.60 8.96
N ALA A 157 -1.37 -12.15 10.17
CA ALA A 157 -1.63 -13.00 11.34
C ALA A 157 -3.11 -13.31 11.51
N THR A 158 -3.99 -12.41 11.06
CA THR A 158 -5.44 -12.50 11.24
C THR A 158 -6.16 -12.44 9.91
N VAL A 159 -7.37 -12.98 9.87
CA VAL A 159 -8.31 -12.76 8.77
C VAL A 159 -8.63 -11.26 8.67
N GLN A 160 -8.93 -10.81 7.47
CA GLN A 160 -9.31 -9.43 7.20
C GLN A 160 -10.54 -8.97 7.99
N VAL A 161 -10.50 -7.72 8.44
CA VAL A 161 -11.64 -7.01 9.01
C VAL A 161 -11.99 -5.84 8.10
N LEU A 162 -13.27 -5.67 7.80
CA LEU A 162 -13.77 -4.55 7.01
C LEU A 162 -13.69 -3.26 7.82
N LEU A 163 -12.97 -2.26 7.33
CA LEU A 163 -12.92 -0.92 7.92
C LEU A 163 -14.00 0.00 7.38
N THR A 164 -14.11 0.07 6.06
CA THR A 164 -15.11 0.91 5.40
C THR A 164 -15.46 0.39 4.02
N THR A 165 -16.68 0.66 3.60
CA THR A 165 -17.19 0.47 2.25
C THR A 165 -17.70 1.82 1.72
N PRO A 166 -17.72 2.07 0.40
CA PRO A 166 -18.32 3.28 -0.16
C PRO A 166 -19.81 3.37 0.17
N ASP A 167 -20.15 4.10 1.23
CA ASP A 167 -21.52 4.16 1.79
C ASP A 167 -22.16 5.53 1.60
N TYR A 168 -21.38 6.58 1.52
CA TYR A 168 -21.85 7.94 1.31
C TYR A 168 -21.90 8.31 -0.17
N ASP A 169 -22.80 9.21 -0.54
CA ASP A 169 -22.96 9.66 -1.94
C ASP A 169 -21.65 10.23 -2.52
N TRP A 170 -20.83 10.90 -1.70
CA TRP A 170 -19.55 11.45 -2.13
C TRP A 170 -18.47 10.38 -2.37
N GLU A 171 -18.65 9.16 -1.89
CA GLU A 171 -17.75 8.01 -2.15
C GLU A 171 -18.14 7.23 -3.41
N ARG A 172 -19.23 7.61 -4.08
CA ARG A 172 -19.88 6.82 -5.15
C ARG A 172 -19.98 7.55 -6.48
N VAL A 173 -19.28 8.65 -6.64
CA VAL A 173 -19.29 9.40 -7.90
C VAL A 173 -18.39 8.69 -8.92
N GLY A 174 -18.99 8.17 -9.99
CA GLY A 174 -18.31 7.34 -10.98
C GLY A 174 -18.09 5.91 -10.49
N PHE A 175 -16.98 5.65 -9.84
CA PHE A 175 -16.70 4.35 -9.20
C PHE A 175 -17.08 4.36 -7.72
N TRP A 176 -17.45 3.18 -7.21
CA TRP A 176 -17.71 2.96 -5.79
C TRP A 176 -16.42 2.43 -5.14
N VAL A 177 -15.55 3.33 -4.78
CA VAL A 177 -14.18 2.98 -4.37
C VAL A 177 -13.80 3.75 -3.12
N ASN A 178 -13.26 3.03 -2.13
CA ASN A 178 -12.42 3.53 -1.07
C ASN A 178 -11.04 2.89 -1.24
N GLU A 179 -9.97 3.70 -1.34
CA GLU A 179 -8.61 3.27 -1.64
C GLU A 179 -7.56 4.23 -1.06
N GLY A 180 -6.27 3.98 -1.27
CA GLY A 180 -5.18 4.87 -0.86
C GLY A 180 -5.14 5.16 0.64
N PRO A 181 -5.23 4.16 1.54
CA PRO A 181 -5.20 4.40 2.97
C PRO A 181 -3.85 4.94 3.43
N ALA A 182 -3.87 5.87 4.37
CA ALA A 182 -2.66 6.32 5.07
C ALA A 182 -3.01 6.58 6.55
N VAL A 183 -2.14 6.15 7.46
CA VAL A 183 -2.38 6.25 8.90
C VAL A 183 -1.49 7.33 9.51
N ILE A 184 -2.09 8.15 10.35
CA ILE A 184 -1.42 9.22 11.11
C ILE A 184 -1.71 9.01 12.60
N HIS A 185 -0.65 8.95 13.39
CA HIS A 185 -0.76 8.99 14.86
C HIS A 185 -0.71 10.44 15.33
N HIS A 186 -1.71 10.86 16.11
CA HIS A 186 -1.70 12.17 16.75
C HIS A 186 -2.36 12.13 18.13
N GLY A 187 -1.59 12.44 19.16
CA GLY A 187 -2.03 12.27 20.55
C GLY A 187 -2.29 10.80 20.87
N ASP A 188 -3.48 10.55 21.39
CA ASP A 188 -3.99 9.21 21.75
C ASP A 188 -4.88 8.59 20.65
N LYS A 189 -4.79 9.12 19.40
CA LYS A 189 -5.66 8.71 18.31
C LYS A 189 -4.89 8.29 17.07
N LEU A 190 -5.51 7.35 16.36
CA LEU A 190 -5.20 6.96 15.01
C LEU A 190 -6.17 7.66 14.06
N TYR A 191 -5.64 8.22 12.98
CA TYR A 191 -6.40 8.79 11.88
C TYR A 191 -6.04 8.02 10.62
N LEU A 192 -7.01 7.36 10.02
CA LEU A 192 -6.84 6.70 8.73
C LEU A 192 -7.52 7.57 7.67
N THR A 193 -6.73 8.20 6.83
CA THR A 193 -7.22 8.91 5.64
C THR A 193 -7.29 7.95 4.47
N TYR A 194 -8.26 8.16 3.57
CA TYR A 194 -8.43 7.35 2.37
C TYR A 194 -9.00 8.18 1.24
N SER A 195 -8.76 7.75 0.03
CA SER A 195 -9.33 8.35 -1.18
C SER A 195 -10.61 7.65 -1.58
N ALA A 196 -11.56 8.39 -2.17
CA ALA A 196 -12.84 7.82 -2.58
C ALA A 196 -13.33 8.36 -3.93
N SER A 197 -14.28 7.67 -4.54
CA SER A 197 -14.85 7.93 -5.86
C SER A 197 -13.92 7.57 -7.03
N ASP A 198 -14.22 8.02 -8.25
CA ASP A 198 -13.32 7.84 -9.37
C ASP A 198 -12.13 8.80 -9.30
N THR A 199 -11.06 8.48 -10.00
CA THR A 199 -9.81 9.27 -10.02
C THR A 199 -9.91 10.58 -10.80
N GLY A 200 -11.11 11.02 -11.15
CA GLY A 200 -11.37 12.27 -11.84
C GLY A 200 -11.57 13.46 -10.89
N VAL A 201 -12.40 14.40 -11.31
CA VAL A 201 -12.69 15.64 -10.56
C VAL A 201 -13.46 15.42 -9.25
N ALA A 202 -14.05 14.24 -9.08
CA ALA A 202 -14.78 13.84 -7.87
C ALA A 202 -13.90 13.13 -6.84
N TYR A 203 -12.63 12.87 -7.15
CA TYR A 203 -11.70 12.20 -6.23
C TYR A 203 -11.51 13.02 -4.97
N CYS A 204 -11.78 12.44 -3.83
CA CYS A 204 -11.87 13.15 -2.56
C CYS A 204 -11.27 12.30 -1.43
N VAL A 205 -11.10 12.92 -0.28
CA VAL A 205 -10.48 12.29 0.90
C VAL A 205 -11.50 12.12 2.00
N GLY A 206 -11.61 10.90 2.51
CA GLY A 206 -12.32 10.56 3.75
C GLY A 206 -11.36 10.32 4.90
N MET A 207 -11.91 10.19 6.11
CA MET A 207 -11.11 9.92 7.31
C MET A 207 -11.91 9.09 8.32
N LEU A 208 -11.29 8.03 8.82
CA LEU A 208 -11.72 7.28 9.99
C LEU A 208 -10.86 7.66 11.19
N THR A 209 -11.39 7.47 12.39
CA THR A 209 -10.64 7.69 13.64
C THR A 209 -10.83 6.53 14.59
N ALA A 210 -9.76 6.15 15.26
CA ALA A 210 -9.74 5.09 16.25
C ALA A 210 -8.85 5.49 17.44
N THR A 211 -8.92 4.75 18.54
CA THR A 211 -7.99 4.88 19.68
C THR A 211 -6.97 3.75 19.73
N SER A 212 -7.16 2.72 18.93
CA SER A 212 -6.22 1.61 18.75
C SER A 212 -6.39 0.96 17.36
N GLY A 213 -5.43 0.15 16.96
CA GLY A 213 -5.51 -0.66 15.74
C GLY A 213 -6.55 -1.79 15.79
N THR A 214 -7.22 -1.95 16.91
CA THR A 214 -8.26 -2.99 17.15
C THR A 214 -9.65 -2.42 17.41
N ASP A 215 -9.84 -1.09 17.32
CA ASP A 215 -11.15 -0.43 17.56
C ASP A 215 -12.09 -0.54 16.35
#